data_7559fd545040ae906641245fdab73f40
#
_entry.id   7559fd545040ae906641245fdab73f40
#
_cell.length_a   1.000
_cell.length_b   1.000
_cell.length_c   1.000
_cell.angle_alpha   90.00
_cell.angle_beta   90.00
_cell.angle_gamma   90.00
#
_symmetry.space_group_name_H-M   'P 1'
#
loop_
_entity.id
_entity.type
_entity.pdbx_description
1 polymer ?
#
loop_
_entity_poly.entity_id
_entity_poly.type
_entity_poly.pdbx_seq_one_letter_code
_entity_poly.pdbx_strand_id
1 'polypeptide(L)'
;MTPREVELAERITRLCKVDKVRLANSGTEACMHALRIARAYTGREKFVKFEGHYHGMNDYLLFSTASSQKAALGSRRSPIPQQVSSGIP
;
A
#
# COMPACT_ATOMS: atom_id res chain seq x y z
N MET A 1 -5.64 -22.91 -6.53
CA MET A 1 -6.75 -22.46 -5.66
C MET A 1 -7.40 -23.67 -5.00
N THR A 2 -7.56 -23.64 -3.69
CA THR A 2 -8.14 -24.73 -2.92
C THR A 2 -9.61 -24.43 -2.56
N PRO A 3 -10.43 -25.46 -2.26
CA PRO A 3 -11.81 -25.22 -1.77
C PRO A 3 -11.87 -24.36 -0.51
N ARG A 4 -10.85 -24.44 0.35
CA ARG A 4 -10.79 -23.64 1.59
C ARG A 4 -10.56 -22.15 1.28
N GLU A 5 -9.78 -21.82 0.27
CA GLU A 5 -9.59 -20.43 -0.16
C GLU A 5 -10.89 -19.82 -0.68
N VAL A 6 -11.63 -20.58 -1.46
CA VAL A 6 -12.95 -20.16 -1.95
C VAL A 6 -13.91 -19.94 -0.79
N GLU A 7 -13.98 -20.86 0.15
CA GLU A 7 -14.83 -20.76 1.33
C GLU A 7 -14.46 -19.53 2.18
N LEU A 8 -13.16 -19.27 2.37
CA LEU A 8 -12.69 -18.11 3.11
C LEU A 8 -13.09 -16.80 2.39
N ALA A 9 -12.88 -16.74 1.09
CA ALA A 9 -13.26 -15.56 0.29
C ALA A 9 -14.76 -15.28 0.37
N GLU A 10 -15.59 -16.31 0.29
CA GLU A 10 -17.04 -16.19 0.43
C GLU A 10 -17.46 -15.66 1.81
N ARG A 11 -16.81 -16.13 2.87
CA ARG A 11 -17.07 -15.65 4.23
C ARG A 11 -16.66 -14.19 4.40
N ILE A 12 -15.51 -13.80 3.88
CA ILE A 12 -15.02 -12.42 3.95
C ILE A 12 -15.97 -11.48 3.19
N THR A 13 -16.38 -11.84 1.97
CA THR A 13 -17.30 -11.02 1.19
C THR A 13 -18.61 -10.78 1.93
N ARG A 14 -19.13 -11.80 2.58
CA ARG A 14 -20.37 -11.73 3.35
C ARG A 14 -20.21 -10.90 4.62
N LEU A 15 -19.17 -11.17 5.41
CA LEU A 15 -18.95 -10.51 6.71
C LEU A 15 -18.54 -9.05 6.57
N CYS A 16 -17.68 -8.75 5.59
CA CYS A 16 -17.18 -7.40 5.35
C CYS A 16 -18.05 -6.59 4.38
N LYS A 17 -19.07 -7.22 3.79
CA LYS A 17 -19.98 -6.60 2.81
C LYS A 17 -19.21 -5.98 1.63
N VAL A 18 -18.25 -6.73 1.10
CA VAL A 18 -17.49 -6.37 -0.09
C VAL A 18 -17.84 -7.33 -1.24
N ASP A 19 -17.70 -6.87 -2.47
CA ASP A 19 -18.14 -7.66 -3.63
C ASP A 19 -17.14 -8.76 -4.00
N LYS A 20 -15.86 -8.51 -3.82
CA LYS A 20 -14.80 -9.43 -4.22
C LYS A 20 -13.64 -9.41 -3.22
N VAL A 21 -12.95 -10.53 -3.15
CA VAL A 21 -11.75 -10.71 -2.31
C VAL A 21 -10.65 -11.34 -3.16
N ARG A 22 -9.46 -10.81 -3.02
CA ARG A 22 -8.24 -11.43 -3.53
C ARG A 22 -7.31 -11.71 -2.37
N LEU A 23 -6.87 -12.95 -2.26
CA LEU A 23 -5.88 -13.36 -1.27
C LEU A 23 -4.47 -13.07 -1.76
N ALA A 24 -3.59 -12.74 -0.85
CA ALA A 24 -2.18 -12.51 -1.10
C ALA A 24 -1.35 -13.17 0.01
N ASN A 25 -0.07 -13.42 -0.26
CA ASN A 25 0.80 -14.12 0.69
C ASN A 25 1.28 -13.24 1.85
N SER A 26 1.22 -11.93 1.68
CA SER A 26 1.71 -10.96 2.68
C SER A 26 0.99 -9.63 2.54
N GLY A 27 1.12 -8.79 3.57
CA GLY A 27 0.64 -7.41 3.52
C GLY A 27 1.32 -6.58 2.44
N THR A 28 2.60 -6.85 2.17
CA THR A 28 3.34 -6.18 1.08
C THR A 28 2.69 -6.46 -0.27
N GLU A 29 2.37 -7.70 -0.58
CA GLU A 29 1.66 -8.05 -1.82
C GLU A 29 0.26 -7.45 -1.87
N ALA A 30 -0.46 -7.51 -0.76
CA ALA A 30 -1.81 -6.92 -0.68
C ALA A 30 -1.79 -5.42 -0.99
N CYS A 31 -0.86 -4.67 -0.41
CA CYS A 31 -0.70 -3.24 -0.66
C CYS A 31 -0.27 -2.96 -2.10
N MET A 32 0.63 -3.77 -2.66
CA MET A 32 1.06 -3.67 -4.05
C MET A 32 -0.12 -3.84 -5.01
N HIS A 33 -0.93 -4.87 -4.80
CA HIS A 33 -2.12 -5.11 -5.63
C HIS A 33 -3.15 -3.99 -5.47
N ALA A 34 -3.41 -3.54 -4.24
CA ALA A 34 -4.36 -2.46 -3.95
C ALA A 34 -3.96 -1.18 -4.68
N LEU A 35 -2.69 -0.79 -4.62
CA LEU A 35 -2.19 0.41 -5.29
C LEU A 35 -2.32 0.30 -6.82
N ARG A 36 -1.99 -0.86 -7.39
CA ARG A 36 -2.12 -1.10 -8.83
C ARG A 36 -3.57 -1.03 -9.28
N ILE A 37 -4.47 -1.65 -8.55
CA ILE A 37 -5.91 -1.62 -8.85
C ILE A 37 -6.44 -0.20 -8.74
N ALA A 38 -6.08 0.54 -7.70
CA ALA A 38 -6.53 1.92 -7.51
C ALA A 38 -6.07 2.82 -8.67
N ARG A 39 -4.83 2.68 -9.11
CA ARG A 39 -4.30 3.43 -10.27
C ARG A 39 -4.99 3.07 -11.57
N ALA A 40 -5.21 1.78 -11.80
CA ALA A 40 -5.89 1.30 -13.00
C ALA A 40 -7.34 1.78 -13.07
N TYR A 41 -8.03 1.73 -11.94
CA TYR A 41 -9.44 2.14 -11.87
C TYR A 41 -9.62 3.65 -12.01
N THR A 42 -8.76 4.45 -11.40
CA THR A 42 -8.89 5.92 -11.38
C THR A 42 -8.17 6.61 -12.54
N GLY A 43 -7.22 5.95 -13.19
CA GLY A 43 -6.31 6.56 -14.15
C GLY A 43 -5.34 7.57 -13.52
N ARG A 44 -5.23 7.60 -12.20
CA ARG A 44 -4.35 8.53 -11.47
C ARG A 44 -3.07 7.84 -11.06
N GLU A 45 -1.96 8.56 -11.09
CA GLU A 45 -0.64 8.02 -10.72
C GLU A 45 -0.26 8.30 -9.27
N LYS A 46 -0.67 9.45 -8.75
CA LYS A 46 -0.27 9.92 -7.42
C LYS A 46 -1.17 9.37 -6.33
N PHE A 47 -0.59 9.13 -5.17
CA PHE A 47 -1.31 8.73 -3.97
C PHE A 47 -0.76 9.49 -2.76
N VAL A 48 -1.52 9.54 -1.69
CA VAL A 48 -1.13 10.15 -0.43
C VAL A 48 -0.72 9.06 0.56
N LYS A 49 0.39 9.28 1.24
CA LYS A 49 0.87 8.42 2.31
C LYS A 49 1.17 9.28 3.55
N PHE A 50 0.75 8.81 4.70
CA PHE A 50 1.07 9.48 5.97
C PHE A 50 2.50 9.19 6.40
N GLU A 51 3.16 10.20 6.95
CA GLU A 51 4.48 10.05 7.53
C GLU A 51 4.47 9.06 8.70
N GLY A 52 5.53 8.26 8.80
CA GLY A 52 5.70 7.30 9.90
C GLY A 52 4.87 6.02 9.75
N HIS A 53 4.04 5.89 8.74
CA HIS A 53 3.23 4.69 8.50
C HIS A 53 3.94 3.71 7.59
N TYR A 54 3.99 2.45 8.01
CA TYR A 54 4.57 1.36 7.24
C TYR A 54 3.47 0.60 6.48
N HIS A 55 3.66 0.44 5.18
CA HIS A 55 2.70 -0.23 4.30
C HIS A 55 3.35 -1.34 3.46
N GLY A 56 4.41 -1.94 3.94
CA GLY A 56 5.11 -3.01 3.27
C GLY A 56 6.40 -2.57 2.59
N MET A 57 7.03 -3.50 1.88
CA MET A 57 8.37 -3.36 1.30
C MET A 57 8.36 -2.91 -0.17
N ASN A 58 7.21 -2.62 -0.75
CA ASN A 58 7.10 -2.13 -2.11
C ASN A 58 7.80 -0.76 -2.23
N ASP A 59 8.62 -0.57 -3.26
CA ASP A 59 9.37 0.66 -3.47
C ASP A 59 8.50 1.92 -3.50
N TYR A 60 7.29 1.83 -4.01
CA TYR A 60 6.34 2.96 -4.01
C TYR A 60 5.85 3.35 -2.62
N LEU A 61 5.96 2.47 -1.64
CA LEU A 61 5.41 2.67 -0.29
C LEU A 61 6.48 2.76 0.78
N LEU A 62 7.74 2.45 0.44
CA LEU A 62 8.84 2.38 1.40
C LEU A 62 9.51 3.75 1.58
N PHE A 63 8.70 4.72 1.95
CA PHE A 63 9.12 6.10 2.23
C PHE A 63 8.60 6.53 3.60
N SER A 64 9.43 7.27 4.33
CA SER A 64 9.00 7.93 5.58
C SER A 64 8.28 6.99 6.54
N THR A 65 8.78 5.77 6.68
CA THR A 65 8.18 4.72 7.53
C THR A 65 8.55 4.82 9.00
N ALA A 66 9.61 5.58 9.31
CA ALA A 66 10.03 5.87 10.67
C ALA A 66 9.91 7.37 10.93
N SER A 67 10.08 7.78 12.18
CA SER A 67 10.09 9.20 12.53
C SER A 67 11.22 9.91 11.78
N SER A 68 10.87 10.70 10.79
CA SER A 68 11.83 11.48 10.00
C SER A 68 12.04 12.83 10.65
N GLN A 69 13.24 13.39 10.48
CA GLN A 69 13.48 14.76 10.91
C GLN A 69 12.64 15.71 10.04
N LYS A 70 11.83 16.55 10.69
CA LYS A 70 10.91 17.47 9.97
C LYS A 70 11.61 18.33 8.92
N ALA A 71 12.84 18.77 9.20
CA ALA A 71 13.62 19.58 8.27
C ALA A 71 13.97 18.85 6.97
N ALA A 72 14.08 17.51 7.00
CA ALA A 72 14.42 16.71 5.84
C ALA A 72 13.21 16.38 4.95
N LEU A 73 11.98 16.69 5.40
CA LEU A 73 10.75 16.37 4.67
C LEU A 73 10.35 17.45 3.66
N GLY A 74 11.09 18.55 3.59
CA GLY A 74 10.75 19.69 2.74
C GLY A 74 9.58 20.51 3.29
N SER A 75 8.96 21.30 2.43
CA SER A 75 7.81 22.13 2.78
C SER A 75 6.50 21.46 2.36
N ARG A 76 5.37 22.02 2.83
CA ARG A 76 4.04 21.55 2.37
C ARG A 76 3.85 21.69 0.87
N ARG A 77 4.47 22.70 0.25
CA ARG A 77 4.39 22.94 -1.20
C ARG A 77 5.34 22.05 -2.00
N SER A 78 6.46 21.65 -1.39
CA SER A 78 7.48 20.83 -2.02
C SER A 78 7.96 19.76 -1.03
N PRO A 79 7.14 18.73 -0.77
CA PRO A 79 7.50 17.67 0.16
C PRO A 79 8.62 16.79 -0.43
N ILE A 80 9.54 16.36 0.43
CA ILE A 80 10.63 15.46 0.06
C ILE A 80 10.43 14.13 0.79
N PRO A 81 10.02 13.07 0.09
CA PRO A 81 9.89 11.74 0.70
C PRO A 81 11.24 11.21 1.18
N GLN A 82 11.26 10.60 2.35
CA GLN A 82 12.46 9.97 2.90
C GLN A 82 12.53 8.51 2.49
N GLN A 83 13.44 8.18 1.59
CA GLN A 83 13.69 6.80 1.19
C GLN A 83 14.23 5.99 2.39
N VAL A 84 13.71 4.80 2.57
CA VAL A 84 14.18 3.87 3.62
C VAL A 84 15.46 3.16 3.18
N SER A 85 15.66 2.99 1.88
CA SER A 85 16.81 2.30 1.30
C SER A 85 17.32 3.05 0.09
N SER A 86 18.66 3.09 -0.05
CA SER A 86 19.29 3.66 -1.25
C SER A 86 19.03 2.85 -2.52
N GLY A 87 18.47 1.64 -2.40
CA GLY A 87 18.05 0.82 -3.52
C GLY A 87 16.70 1.20 -4.12
N ILE A 88 15.99 2.15 -3.52
CA ILE A 88 14.75 2.67 -4.07
C ILE A 88 15.10 3.69 -5.16
N PRO A 89 14.59 3.48 -6.40
CA PRO A 89 14.92 4.38 -7.53
C PRO A 89 14.30 5.77 -7.39
#